data_c067b81c6ca585199713db6e85713a2e
#
_entry.id   c067b81c6ca585199713db6e85713a2e
#
_cell.length_a   1.000
_cell.length_b   1.000
_cell.length_c   1.000
_cell.angle_alpha   90.00
_cell.angle_beta   90.00
_cell.angle_gamma   90.00
#
_symmetry.space_group_name_H-M   'P 1'
#
loop_
_entity.id
_entity.type
_entity.pdbx_description
1 polymer ?
#
loop_
_entity_poly.entity_id
_entity_poly.type
_entity_poly.pdbx_seq_one_letter_code
_entity_poly.pdbx_strand_id
1 'polypeptide(L)'
;TQGVSSAASDVYKRQAPSCGVMKVGLELFGAYGRDAVTRIGASAPVFLDLKLHDIPNTVAGAVRSLVSLKPAMLTIHASGGAAMVAAARAEAEKAGAARPIILAVTVLTSIDAATLADVGVAGGPVQQVLRLARVALDAGADGLVCSPQEVARIRDAFGSTPMLVVPGVRPAGSAVGDQARTATPAEAVEAGA
;
A
#
# COMPACT_ATOMS: atom_id res chain seq x y z
N THR A 1 22.05 -16.45 15.95
CA THR A 1 21.24 -15.44 15.26
C THR A 1 21.76 -15.24 13.84
N GLN A 2 21.60 -16.19 12.97
CA GLN A 2 21.80 -15.99 11.53
C GLN A 2 20.57 -15.22 11.05
N GLY A 3 20.83 -13.95 10.71
CA GLY A 3 19.81 -13.03 10.21
C GLY A 3 19.06 -13.55 9.01
N VAL A 4 18.03 -12.77 8.56
CA VAL A 4 17.18 -12.97 7.37
C VAL A 4 17.83 -13.99 6.47
N SER A 5 17.21 -15.18 6.29
CA SER A 5 17.90 -16.27 5.61
C SER A 5 18.59 -15.69 4.38
N SER A 6 19.82 -16.05 4.14
CA SER A 6 20.61 -15.56 2.99
C SER A 6 19.79 -15.57 1.70
N ALA A 7 18.90 -16.56 1.56
CA ALA A 7 17.99 -16.72 0.42
C ALA A 7 17.02 -15.54 0.20
N ALA A 8 16.33 -15.05 1.24
CA ALA A 8 15.42 -13.92 1.07
C ALA A 8 16.18 -12.62 0.74
N SER A 9 17.29 -12.37 1.45
CA SER A 9 18.17 -11.22 1.17
C SER A 9 18.76 -11.29 -0.25
N ASP A 10 19.12 -12.47 -0.73
CA ASP A 10 19.71 -12.67 -2.05
C ASP A 10 18.68 -12.49 -3.18
N VAL A 11 17.42 -12.85 -2.94
CA VAL A 11 16.32 -12.57 -3.89
C VAL A 11 16.14 -11.07 -4.05
N TYR A 12 16.07 -10.31 -2.96
CA TYR A 12 15.93 -8.85 -3.01
C TYR A 12 17.11 -8.18 -3.72
N LYS A 13 18.35 -8.59 -3.42
CA LYS A 13 19.55 -8.05 -4.09
C LYS A 13 19.56 -8.30 -5.59
N ARG A 14 19.11 -9.49 -6.03
CA ARG A 14 19.03 -9.81 -7.47
C ARG A 14 17.94 -9.02 -8.19
N GLN A 15 16.84 -8.68 -7.52
CA GLN A 15 15.74 -7.94 -8.11
C GLN A 15 15.94 -6.42 -8.08
N ALA A 16 16.71 -5.89 -7.12
CA ALA A 16 16.91 -4.47 -6.93
C ALA A 16 17.32 -3.69 -8.20
N PRO A 17 18.21 -4.19 -9.07
CA PRO A 17 18.57 -3.48 -10.31
C PRO A 17 17.41 -3.36 -11.32
N SER A 18 16.38 -4.20 -11.20
CA SER A 18 15.24 -4.26 -12.12
C SER A 18 13.96 -3.66 -11.54
N CYS A 19 14.00 -3.14 -10.31
CA CYS A 19 12.85 -2.62 -9.59
C CYS A 19 13.11 -1.20 -9.10
N GLY A 20 12.18 -0.27 -9.35
CA GLY A 20 12.27 1.10 -8.82
C GLY A 20 12.10 1.16 -7.29
N VAL A 21 11.34 0.23 -6.71
CA VAL A 21 11.03 0.17 -5.28
C VAL A 21 10.87 -1.29 -4.85
N MET A 22 11.38 -1.65 -3.67
CA MET A 22 11.26 -2.99 -3.11
C MET A 22 10.22 -3.01 -1.99
N LYS A 23 9.22 -3.90 -2.11
CA LYS A 23 8.13 -4.01 -1.12
C LYS A 23 8.52 -4.93 0.05
N VAL A 24 8.39 -4.42 1.27
CA VAL A 24 8.46 -5.18 2.52
C VAL A 24 7.06 -5.27 3.11
N GLY A 25 6.47 -6.47 3.06
CA GLY A 25 5.13 -6.73 3.60
C GLY A 25 5.14 -7.28 5.03
N LEU A 26 3.93 -7.59 5.52
CA LEU A 26 3.68 -8.04 6.90
C LEU A 26 4.47 -9.29 7.27
N GLU A 27 4.55 -10.29 6.40
CA GLU A 27 5.25 -11.54 6.67
C GLU A 27 6.74 -11.31 6.95
N LEU A 28 7.43 -10.61 6.03
CA LEU A 28 8.85 -10.33 6.19
C LEU A 28 9.12 -9.40 7.37
N PHE A 29 8.28 -8.38 7.55
CA PHE A 29 8.41 -7.47 8.68
C PHE A 29 8.12 -8.17 10.01
N GLY A 30 7.10 -9.04 10.07
CA GLY A 30 6.79 -9.84 11.26
C GLY A 30 7.91 -10.80 11.65
N ALA A 31 8.61 -11.38 10.67
CA ALA A 31 9.70 -12.31 10.91
C ALA A 31 11.00 -11.62 11.34
N TYR A 32 11.33 -10.45 10.77
CA TYR A 32 12.66 -9.83 10.90
C TYR A 32 12.64 -8.35 11.32
N GLY A 33 11.44 -7.77 11.47
CA GLY A 33 11.27 -6.42 11.98
C GLY A 33 12.01 -5.35 11.17
N ARG A 34 12.55 -4.39 11.90
CA ARG A 34 13.26 -3.23 11.35
C ARG A 34 14.53 -3.60 10.57
N ASP A 35 15.17 -4.69 10.93
CA ASP A 35 16.39 -5.17 10.26
C ASP A 35 16.16 -5.51 8.79
N ALA A 36 15.02 -6.12 8.45
CA ALA A 36 14.65 -6.39 7.07
C ALA A 36 14.56 -5.10 6.23
N VAL A 37 13.92 -4.07 6.79
CA VAL A 37 13.76 -2.78 6.11
C VAL A 37 15.11 -2.11 5.89
N THR A 38 15.98 -2.07 6.92
CA THR A 38 17.30 -1.46 6.84
C THR A 38 18.18 -2.16 5.80
N ARG A 39 18.17 -3.50 5.78
CA ARG A 39 19.00 -4.28 4.85
C ARG A 39 18.55 -4.12 3.40
N ILE A 40 17.25 -4.15 3.15
CA ILE A 40 16.70 -3.96 1.81
C ILE A 40 16.89 -2.51 1.35
N GLY A 41 16.68 -1.56 2.26
CA GLY A 41 16.84 -0.13 2.02
C GLY A 41 18.28 0.29 1.63
N ALA A 42 19.28 -0.54 1.96
CA ALA A 42 20.64 -0.33 1.48
C ALA A 42 20.83 -0.58 -0.03
N SER A 43 19.89 -1.29 -0.67
CA SER A 43 19.99 -1.68 -2.09
C SER A 43 18.97 -0.98 -2.99
N ALA A 44 17.83 -0.56 -2.46
CA ALA A 44 16.75 0.12 -3.20
C ALA A 44 15.80 0.84 -2.25
N PRO A 45 15.03 1.84 -2.73
CA PRO A 45 13.95 2.45 -1.96
C PRO A 45 12.95 1.40 -1.47
N VAL A 46 12.45 1.54 -0.22
CA VAL A 46 11.53 0.56 0.38
C VAL A 46 10.09 1.07 0.35
N PHE A 47 9.20 0.25 -0.16
CA PHE A 47 7.77 0.34 0.04
C PHE A 47 7.39 -0.52 1.26
N LEU A 48 7.12 0.11 2.39
CA LEU A 48 6.77 -0.56 3.64
C LEU A 48 5.26 -0.77 3.71
N ASP A 49 4.83 -2.01 3.39
CA ASP A 49 3.43 -2.37 3.23
C ASP A 49 2.88 -3.05 4.48
N LEU A 50 2.65 -2.27 5.54
CA LEU A 50 2.17 -2.75 6.86
C LEU A 50 0.67 -2.55 7.08
N LYS A 51 0.01 -1.74 6.22
CA LYS A 51 -1.43 -1.50 6.28
C LYS A 51 -1.91 -1.08 7.68
N LEU A 52 -1.24 -0.07 8.28
CA LEU A 52 -1.54 0.38 9.63
C LEU A 52 -3.03 0.74 9.77
N HIS A 53 -3.67 0.20 10.80
CA HIS A 53 -5.09 0.40 11.06
C HIS A 53 -5.36 0.28 12.56
N ASP A 54 -5.55 1.42 13.20
CA ASP A 54 -5.81 1.53 14.63
C ASP A 54 -6.39 2.93 14.90
N ILE A 55 -6.64 3.29 16.16
CA ILE A 55 -7.03 4.64 16.54
C ILE A 55 -5.94 5.66 16.11
N PRO A 56 -6.30 6.94 15.84
CA PRO A 56 -5.39 7.93 15.28
C PRO A 56 -4.06 8.07 16.00
N ASN A 57 -4.08 8.11 17.33
CA ASN A 57 -2.86 8.27 18.14
C ASN A 57 -1.90 7.06 18.02
N THR A 58 -2.43 5.86 17.96
CA THR A 58 -1.62 4.63 17.78
C THR A 58 -0.97 4.61 16.39
N VAL A 59 -1.73 4.95 15.35
CA VAL A 59 -1.19 5.02 13.99
C VAL A 59 -0.13 6.12 13.87
N ALA A 60 -0.36 7.30 14.45
CA ALA A 60 0.64 8.36 14.51
C ALA A 60 1.93 7.88 15.18
N GLY A 61 1.84 7.18 16.31
CA GLY A 61 2.99 6.59 17.00
C GLY A 61 3.74 5.56 16.15
N ALA A 62 3.00 4.71 15.44
CA ALA A 62 3.58 3.74 14.51
C ALA A 62 4.34 4.44 13.36
N VAL A 63 3.72 5.44 12.71
CA VAL A 63 4.37 6.23 11.64
C VAL A 63 5.64 6.90 12.17
N ARG A 64 5.59 7.56 13.34
CA ARG A 64 6.76 8.19 13.98
C ARG A 64 7.90 7.19 14.18
N SER A 65 7.59 5.99 14.60
CA SER A 65 8.59 4.92 14.77
C SER A 65 9.19 4.48 13.42
N LEU A 66 8.37 4.38 12.38
CA LEU A 66 8.77 3.81 11.09
C LEU A 66 9.50 4.81 10.18
N VAL A 67 9.24 6.12 10.28
CA VAL A 67 9.92 7.14 9.45
C VAL A 67 11.43 7.15 9.66
N SER A 68 11.93 6.72 10.83
CA SER A 68 13.37 6.58 11.07
C SER A 68 14.06 5.53 10.18
N LEU A 69 13.29 4.62 9.57
CA LEU A 69 13.76 3.64 8.59
C LEU A 69 13.83 4.21 7.17
N LYS A 70 13.38 5.46 6.98
CA LYS A 70 13.34 6.20 5.70
C LYS A 70 12.66 5.40 4.58
N PRO A 71 11.46 4.81 4.81
CA PRO A 71 10.75 4.16 3.73
C PRO A 71 10.34 5.21 2.67
N ALA A 72 10.40 4.84 1.40
CA ALA A 72 9.88 5.68 0.32
C ALA A 72 8.36 5.79 0.36
N MET A 73 7.69 4.70 0.74
CA MET A 73 6.22 4.60 0.83
C MET A 73 5.82 3.82 2.09
N LEU A 74 4.67 4.18 2.66
CA LEU A 74 4.07 3.49 3.80
C LEU A 74 2.57 3.35 3.61
N THR A 75 2.01 2.17 3.88
CA THR A 75 0.57 1.94 3.79
C THR A 75 -0.15 2.09 5.12
N ILE A 76 -1.33 2.69 5.04
CA ILE A 76 -2.36 2.73 6.09
C ILE A 76 -3.68 2.26 5.49
N HIS A 77 -4.68 1.91 6.29
CA HIS A 77 -6.03 1.62 5.80
C HIS A 77 -6.89 2.89 5.74
N ALA A 78 -7.57 3.13 4.60
CA ALA A 78 -8.53 4.22 4.47
C ALA A 78 -9.76 4.05 5.39
N SER A 79 -10.12 2.81 5.71
CA SER A 79 -11.23 2.46 6.59
C SER A 79 -11.04 2.89 8.06
N GLY A 80 -9.83 3.30 8.45
CA GLY A 80 -9.60 3.96 9.75
C GLY A 80 -10.19 5.38 9.84
N GLY A 81 -10.68 5.93 8.75
CA GLY A 81 -11.35 7.23 8.69
C GLY A 81 -10.39 8.42 8.60
N ALA A 82 -10.99 9.60 8.37
CA ALA A 82 -10.24 10.83 8.08
C ALA A 82 -9.26 11.21 9.21
N ALA A 83 -9.66 11.08 10.47
CA ALA A 83 -8.81 11.42 11.61
C ALA A 83 -7.55 10.57 11.69
N MET A 84 -7.65 9.26 11.40
CA MET A 84 -6.50 8.35 11.39
C MET A 84 -5.55 8.69 10.23
N VAL A 85 -6.09 8.92 9.05
CA VAL A 85 -5.30 9.30 7.86
C VAL A 85 -4.57 10.62 8.09
N ALA A 86 -5.27 11.63 8.59
CA ALA A 86 -4.68 12.94 8.92
C ALA A 86 -3.57 12.83 9.98
N ALA A 87 -3.75 12.00 11.01
CA ALA A 87 -2.75 11.76 12.03
C ALA A 87 -1.49 11.08 11.47
N ALA A 88 -1.65 10.09 10.60
CA ALA A 88 -0.55 9.44 9.89
C ALA A 88 0.22 10.44 9.02
N ARG A 89 -0.51 11.26 8.24
CA ARG A 89 0.06 12.31 7.39
C ARG A 89 0.86 13.33 8.19
N ALA A 90 0.29 13.86 9.27
CA ALA A 90 0.93 14.86 10.13
C ALA A 90 2.25 14.34 10.75
N GLU A 91 2.30 13.07 11.14
CA GLU A 91 3.55 12.48 11.63
C GLU A 91 4.58 12.26 10.52
N ALA A 92 4.14 11.85 9.32
CA ALA A 92 5.04 11.70 8.18
C ALA A 92 5.68 13.05 7.78
N GLU A 93 4.93 14.16 7.81
CA GLU A 93 5.42 15.51 7.49
C GLU A 93 6.61 15.95 8.36
N LYS A 94 6.68 15.49 9.59
CA LYS A 94 7.78 15.83 10.51
C LYS A 94 9.15 15.31 10.04
N ALA A 95 9.16 14.34 9.12
CA ALA A 95 10.39 13.84 8.50
C ALA A 95 10.96 14.75 7.41
N GLY A 96 10.27 15.83 7.04
CA GLY A 96 10.73 16.80 6.03
C GLY A 96 11.01 16.13 4.68
N ALA A 97 12.21 16.34 4.14
CA ALA A 97 12.61 15.77 2.84
C ALA A 97 12.66 14.23 2.81
N ALA A 98 12.72 13.57 3.96
CA ALA A 98 12.70 12.10 4.08
C ALA A 98 11.28 11.55 4.32
N ARG A 99 10.25 12.34 4.13
CA ARG A 99 8.85 11.97 4.32
C ARG A 99 8.45 10.83 3.39
N PRO A 100 7.91 9.73 3.93
CA PRO A 100 7.33 8.69 3.09
C PRO A 100 6.05 9.17 2.40
N ILE A 101 5.79 8.64 1.22
CA ILE A 101 4.48 8.74 0.57
C ILE A 101 3.50 7.89 1.38
N ILE A 102 2.40 8.50 1.84
CA ILE A 102 1.34 7.81 2.57
C ILE A 102 0.31 7.28 1.57
N LEU A 103 0.23 5.96 1.47
CA LEU A 103 -0.71 5.25 0.60
C LEU A 103 -1.86 4.67 1.42
N ALA A 104 -3.09 5.06 1.11
CA ALA A 104 -4.28 4.55 1.77
C ALA A 104 -4.83 3.32 1.03
N VAL A 105 -4.86 2.19 1.71
CA VAL A 105 -5.47 0.95 1.20
C VAL A 105 -6.98 1.09 1.24
N THR A 106 -7.63 0.91 0.11
CA THR A 106 -9.07 1.01 -0.03
C THR A 106 -9.75 -0.33 0.34
N VAL A 107 -10.20 -1.11 -0.63
CA VAL A 107 -10.73 -2.45 -0.42
C VAL A 107 -9.69 -3.48 -0.83
N LEU A 108 -9.39 -4.42 0.05
CA LEU A 108 -8.45 -5.51 -0.25
C LEU A 108 -8.93 -6.31 -1.47
N THR A 109 -8.01 -6.69 -2.34
CA THR A 109 -8.32 -7.38 -3.60
C THR A 109 -8.92 -8.77 -3.44
N SER A 110 -8.84 -9.34 -2.23
CA SER A 110 -9.48 -10.60 -1.84
C SER A 110 -10.95 -10.43 -1.41
N ILE A 111 -11.43 -9.20 -1.20
CA ILE A 111 -12.79 -8.91 -0.71
C ILE A 111 -13.72 -8.70 -1.89
N ASP A 112 -14.82 -9.43 -1.91
CA ASP A 112 -15.93 -9.33 -2.85
C ASP A 112 -17.15 -8.61 -2.23
N ALA A 113 -18.25 -8.54 -2.98
CA ALA A 113 -19.47 -7.87 -2.53
C ALA A 113 -20.15 -8.60 -1.36
N ALA A 114 -20.07 -9.93 -1.31
CA ALA A 114 -20.65 -10.73 -0.24
C ALA A 114 -19.90 -10.47 1.08
N THR A 115 -18.57 -10.54 1.04
CA THR A 115 -17.72 -10.23 2.20
C THR A 115 -17.92 -8.79 2.71
N LEU A 116 -18.12 -7.81 1.82
CA LEU A 116 -18.46 -6.44 2.23
C LEU A 116 -19.81 -6.38 2.95
N ALA A 117 -20.82 -7.09 2.44
CA ALA A 117 -22.12 -7.16 3.09
C ALA A 117 -22.06 -7.82 4.47
N ASP A 118 -21.28 -8.89 4.63
CA ASP A 118 -21.09 -9.61 5.90
C ASP A 118 -20.49 -8.70 6.99
N VAL A 119 -19.66 -7.72 6.60
CA VAL A 119 -19.11 -6.72 7.54
C VAL A 119 -19.93 -5.42 7.58
N GLY A 120 -21.16 -5.44 7.08
CA GLY A 120 -22.11 -4.33 7.18
C GLY A 120 -21.88 -3.18 6.20
N VAL A 121 -21.08 -3.39 5.14
CA VAL A 121 -20.83 -2.37 4.11
C VAL A 121 -21.82 -2.50 2.97
N ALA A 122 -22.66 -1.48 2.80
CA ALA A 122 -23.64 -1.43 1.70
C ALA A 122 -22.96 -1.11 0.36
N GLY A 123 -23.39 -1.81 -0.70
CA GLY A 123 -22.90 -1.63 -2.07
C GLY A 123 -21.72 -2.54 -2.42
N GLY A 124 -21.29 -2.47 -3.67
CA GLY A 124 -20.19 -3.28 -4.17
C GLY A 124 -18.80 -2.68 -3.93
N PRO A 125 -17.73 -3.45 -4.26
CA PRO A 125 -16.35 -3.03 -4.04
C PRO A 125 -16.02 -1.66 -4.65
N VAL A 126 -16.41 -1.40 -5.88
CA VAL A 126 -16.14 -0.13 -6.57
C VAL A 126 -16.72 1.07 -5.81
N GLN A 127 -17.97 0.96 -5.33
CA GLN A 127 -18.61 2.04 -4.57
C GLN A 127 -17.89 2.29 -3.25
N GLN A 128 -17.48 1.23 -2.56
CA GLN A 128 -16.73 1.33 -1.32
C GLN A 128 -15.33 1.90 -1.55
N VAL A 129 -14.65 1.49 -2.62
CA VAL A 129 -13.35 2.07 -3.01
C VAL A 129 -13.46 3.57 -3.21
N LEU A 130 -14.45 4.06 -3.96
CA LEU A 130 -14.63 5.50 -4.20
C LEU A 130 -14.94 6.28 -2.92
N ARG A 131 -15.74 5.72 -1.99
CA ARG A 131 -15.97 6.32 -0.66
C ARG A 131 -14.68 6.44 0.15
N LEU A 132 -13.93 5.34 0.24
CA LEU A 132 -12.68 5.30 1.00
C LEU A 132 -11.60 6.17 0.36
N ALA A 133 -11.52 6.21 -0.98
CA ALA A 133 -10.61 7.08 -1.72
C ALA A 133 -10.86 8.55 -1.38
N ARG A 134 -12.12 9.00 -1.41
CA ARG A 134 -12.48 10.38 -1.04
C ARG A 134 -12.05 10.71 0.39
N VAL A 135 -12.45 9.87 1.36
CA VAL A 135 -12.08 10.07 2.77
C VAL A 135 -10.55 10.18 2.95
N ALA A 136 -9.81 9.30 2.30
CA ALA A 136 -8.34 9.28 2.44
C ALA A 136 -7.66 10.46 1.77
N LEU A 137 -8.06 10.81 0.55
CA LEU A 137 -7.46 11.92 -0.19
C LEU A 137 -7.80 13.27 0.44
N ASP A 138 -9.05 13.48 0.87
CA ASP A 138 -9.47 14.70 1.57
C ASP A 138 -8.75 14.87 2.91
N ALA A 139 -8.34 13.75 3.55
CA ALA A 139 -7.55 13.73 4.77
C ALA A 139 -6.02 13.82 4.55
N GLY A 140 -5.57 13.95 3.31
CA GLY A 140 -4.18 14.21 2.95
C GLY A 140 -3.34 12.97 2.63
N ALA A 141 -3.92 11.81 2.32
CA ALA A 141 -3.16 10.71 1.74
C ALA A 141 -2.59 11.12 0.37
N ASP A 142 -1.36 10.71 0.07
CA ASP A 142 -0.68 11.03 -1.19
C ASP A 142 -1.17 10.15 -2.35
N GLY A 143 -1.73 8.99 -2.01
CA GLY A 143 -2.20 8.04 -3.00
C GLY A 143 -2.97 6.89 -2.38
N LEU A 144 -3.33 5.96 -3.23
CA LEU A 144 -4.23 4.85 -2.91
C LEU A 144 -3.64 3.51 -3.34
N VAL A 145 -4.02 2.45 -2.62
CA VAL A 145 -3.87 1.08 -3.08
C VAL A 145 -5.26 0.56 -3.47
N CYS A 146 -5.43 0.13 -4.72
CA CYS A 146 -6.69 -0.35 -5.28
C CYS A 146 -6.45 -1.50 -6.27
N SER A 147 -7.48 -2.26 -6.62
CA SER A 147 -7.35 -3.29 -7.65
C SER A 147 -7.31 -2.67 -9.07
N PRO A 148 -6.82 -3.40 -10.07
CA PRO A 148 -6.83 -2.93 -11.46
C PRO A 148 -8.22 -2.50 -11.95
N GLN A 149 -9.26 -3.17 -11.46
CA GLN A 149 -10.65 -2.91 -11.88
C GLN A 149 -11.20 -1.55 -11.43
N GLU A 150 -10.60 -0.93 -10.43
CA GLU A 150 -11.03 0.38 -9.91
C GLU A 150 -10.22 1.55 -10.46
N VAL A 151 -9.09 1.31 -11.12
CA VAL A 151 -8.16 2.37 -11.58
C VAL A 151 -8.88 3.43 -12.42
N ALA A 152 -9.56 3.03 -13.49
CA ALA A 152 -10.28 3.97 -14.36
C ALA A 152 -11.33 4.78 -13.57
N ARG A 153 -12.09 4.14 -12.66
CA ARG A 153 -13.09 4.83 -11.82
C ARG A 153 -12.49 5.83 -10.86
N ILE A 154 -11.31 5.51 -10.31
CA ILE A 154 -10.58 6.46 -9.45
C ILE A 154 -10.06 7.62 -10.29
N ARG A 155 -9.54 7.37 -11.49
CA ARG A 155 -9.08 8.43 -12.40
C ARG A 155 -10.22 9.35 -12.85
N ASP A 156 -11.38 8.78 -13.16
CA ASP A 156 -12.59 9.56 -13.50
C ASP A 156 -13.04 10.47 -12.34
N ALA A 157 -12.96 9.98 -11.10
CA ALA A 157 -13.46 10.69 -9.93
C ALA A 157 -12.46 11.69 -9.32
N PHE A 158 -11.15 11.43 -9.41
CA PHE A 158 -10.11 12.18 -8.69
C PHE A 158 -8.96 12.67 -9.59
N GLY A 159 -9.03 12.40 -10.89
CA GLY A 159 -7.99 12.82 -11.86
C GLY A 159 -6.66 12.05 -11.71
N SER A 160 -5.60 12.66 -12.25
CA SER A 160 -4.25 12.05 -12.29
C SER A 160 -3.40 12.33 -11.04
N THR A 161 -3.85 13.21 -10.16
CA THR A 161 -3.05 13.67 -9.00
C THR A 161 -2.69 12.55 -8.01
N PRO A 162 -3.62 11.69 -7.54
CA PRO A 162 -3.26 10.68 -6.54
C PRO A 162 -2.36 9.60 -7.15
N MET A 163 -1.30 9.23 -6.43
CA MET A 163 -0.52 8.05 -6.78
C MET A 163 -1.38 6.80 -6.64
N LEU A 164 -1.35 5.91 -7.63
CA LEU A 164 -2.03 4.62 -7.54
C LEU A 164 -1.02 3.49 -7.51
N VAL A 165 -1.13 2.64 -6.50
CA VAL A 165 -0.40 1.38 -6.40
C VAL A 165 -1.38 0.23 -6.58
N VAL A 166 -1.15 -0.58 -7.60
CA VAL A 166 -2.12 -1.55 -8.09
C VAL A 166 -1.57 -2.97 -7.94
N PRO A 167 -1.91 -3.68 -6.85
CA PRO A 167 -1.61 -5.10 -6.72
C PRO A 167 -2.52 -5.94 -7.61
N GLY A 168 -2.19 -7.23 -7.77
CA GLY A 168 -3.00 -8.14 -8.58
C GLY A 168 -2.69 -8.07 -10.08
N VAL A 169 -1.64 -7.38 -10.46
CA VAL A 169 -1.16 -7.38 -11.85
C VAL A 169 -0.47 -8.71 -12.15
N ARG A 170 -0.87 -9.37 -13.24
CA ARG A 170 -0.34 -10.65 -13.68
C ARG A 170 -0.03 -10.63 -15.17
N PRO A 171 1.16 -11.08 -15.62
CA PRO A 171 1.39 -11.33 -17.03
C PRO A 171 0.37 -12.32 -17.61
N ALA A 172 0.07 -12.19 -18.90
CA ALA A 172 -0.85 -13.10 -19.57
C ALA A 172 -0.38 -14.56 -19.39
N GLY A 173 -1.31 -15.47 -19.04
CA GLY A 173 -1.04 -16.88 -18.81
C GLY A 173 -0.45 -17.24 -17.43
N SER A 174 -0.23 -16.27 -16.55
CA SER A 174 0.23 -16.54 -15.18
C SER A 174 -0.91 -17.00 -14.27
N ALA A 175 -0.57 -17.80 -13.23
CA ALA A 175 -1.54 -18.20 -12.21
C ALA A 175 -2.10 -16.99 -11.45
N VAL A 176 -3.40 -16.98 -11.23
CA VAL A 176 -4.12 -15.90 -10.54
C VAL A 176 -3.80 -15.86 -9.04
N GLY A 177 -3.55 -17.05 -8.43
CA GLY A 177 -3.30 -17.19 -7.00
C GLY A 177 -4.54 -16.83 -6.17
N ASP A 178 -4.35 -16.11 -5.07
CA ASP A 178 -5.38 -15.64 -4.14
C ASP A 178 -6.06 -14.32 -4.58
N GLN A 179 -5.72 -13.80 -5.76
CA GLN A 179 -6.24 -12.55 -6.27
C GLN A 179 -7.55 -12.76 -7.02
N ALA A 180 -8.66 -12.24 -6.51
CA ALA A 180 -9.96 -12.31 -7.17
C ALA A 180 -10.12 -11.30 -8.35
N ARG A 181 -9.31 -10.23 -8.38
CA ARG A 181 -9.43 -9.11 -9.32
C ARG A 181 -8.06 -8.79 -9.90
N THR A 182 -7.77 -9.33 -11.10
CA THR A 182 -6.49 -9.20 -11.77
C THR A 182 -6.60 -8.47 -13.12
N ALA A 183 -5.47 -7.95 -13.61
CA ALA A 183 -5.27 -7.44 -14.96
C ALA A 183 -3.82 -7.68 -15.40
N THR A 184 -3.55 -7.55 -16.69
CA THR A 184 -2.18 -7.54 -17.22
C THR A 184 -1.48 -6.21 -16.92
N PRO A 185 -0.14 -6.14 -16.99
CA PRO A 185 0.59 -4.88 -16.86
C PRO A 185 0.16 -3.81 -17.86
N ALA A 186 -0.09 -4.19 -19.12
CA ALA A 186 -0.54 -3.26 -20.16
C ALA A 186 -1.91 -2.66 -19.80
N GLU A 187 -2.89 -3.50 -19.49
CA GLU A 187 -4.24 -3.05 -19.09
C GLU A 187 -4.20 -2.13 -17.86
N ALA A 188 -3.36 -2.43 -16.87
CA ALA A 188 -3.24 -1.59 -15.68
C ALA A 188 -2.69 -0.19 -16.02
N VAL A 189 -1.67 -0.10 -16.88
CA VAL A 189 -1.08 1.17 -17.33
C VAL A 189 -2.06 1.94 -18.21
N GLU A 190 -2.74 1.28 -19.15
CA GLU A 190 -3.76 1.90 -20.01
C GLU A 190 -4.93 2.46 -19.20
N ALA A 191 -5.30 1.80 -18.09
CA ALA A 191 -6.30 2.30 -17.17
C ALA A 191 -5.82 3.50 -16.33
N GLY A 192 -4.52 3.81 -16.31
CA GLY A 192 -3.91 4.94 -15.60
C GLY A 192 -3.24 4.60 -14.26
N ALA A 193 -2.81 3.34 -14.08
CA ALA A 193 -2.04 2.92 -12.89
C ALA A 193 -0.64 3.56 -12.85
#